data_bb35deb34ae22a365f769393c0cb2a87
#
_entry.id   bb35deb34ae22a365f769393c0cb2a87
#
_cell.length_a   1.000
_cell.length_b   1.000
_cell.length_c   1.000
_cell.angle_alpha   90.00
_cell.angle_beta   90.00
_cell.angle_gamma   90.00
#
_symmetry.space_group_name_H-M   'P 1'
#
loop_
_entity.id
_entity.type
_entity.pdbx_description
1 polymer ?
#
loop_
_entity_poly.entity_id
_entity_poly.type
_entity_poly.pdbx_seq_one_letter_code
_entity_poly.pdbx_strand_id
1 'polypeptide(L)'
;MWMGLLGLLQGKPSFQAAALAVYSLASYLATAFAVNNFFDAESDALNPLKNNPFVKGCGKSAVHLVTANQAVAFLLVAACAPTPSLAAYAAAVLLAVAYSAPPFRLKGAAGLDLLSHIFYFGVLPFYFGAALVGAETSLTAFYTASILGAYSAFLQLRNLNADRRFDRIAGDRTLFVEHPQVSRALLYASGAFSVVGAALLTPLSAAVALPLSLFLGWKLGWERFVDSLVAVSLSLPAVAVLCGFY
;
A
#
# COMPACT_ATOMS: atom_id res chain seq x y z
N MET A 1 -0.60 5.84 1.69
CA MET A 1 -1.21 7.17 1.47
C MET A 1 -1.38 7.47 -0.02
N TRP A 2 -0.30 7.41 -0.82
CA TRP A 2 -0.34 7.72 -2.26
C TRP A 2 -1.46 6.98 -3.03
N MET A 3 -1.62 5.66 -2.87
CA MET A 3 -2.67 4.89 -3.56
C MET A 3 -4.09 5.37 -3.22
N GLY A 4 -4.35 5.72 -1.95
CA GLY A 4 -5.65 6.27 -1.56
C GLY A 4 -5.91 7.68 -2.14
N LEU A 5 -4.87 8.50 -2.24
CA LEU A 5 -4.98 9.80 -2.90
C LEU A 5 -5.21 9.67 -4.41
N LEU A 6 -4.64 8.67 -5.07
CA LEU A 6 -4.99 8.37 -6.47
C LEU A 6 -6.46 7.99 -6.64
N GLY A 7 -7.05 7.30 -5.66
CA GLY A 7 -8.48 7.03 -5.65
C GLY A 7 -9.31 8.31 -5.56
N LEU A 8 -8.94 9.21 -4.64
CA LEU A 8 -9.61 10.50 -4.47
C LEU A 8 -9.56 11.35 -5.77
N LEU A 9 -8.50 11.21 -6.54
CA LEU A 9 -8.29 11.96 -7.79
C LEU A 9 -8.93 11.28 -9.02
N GLN A 10 -9.72 10.22 -8.84
CA GLN A 10 -10.62 9.69 -9.89
C GLN A 10 -11.82 10.60 -10.16
N GLY A 11 -12.07 11.58 -9.30
CA GLY A 11 -13.10 12.60 -9.46
C GLY A 11 -12.58 13.98 -9.01
N LYS A 12 -13.51 14.93 -8.82
CA LYS A 12 -13.20 16.27 -8.32
C LYS A 12 -13.48 16.32 -6.80
N PRO A 13 -12.46 16.18 -5.94
CA PRO A 13 -12.70 16.19 -4.50
C PRO A 13 -13.08 17.58 -4.00
N SER A 14 -14.05 17.65 -3.10
CA SER A 14 -14.25 18.84 -2.27
C SER A 14 -13.08 18.98 -1.28
N PHE A 15 -12.89 20.18 -0.74
CA PHE A 15 -11.90 20.40 0.32
C PHE A 15 -12.13 19.47 1.52
N GLN A 16 -13.39 19.26 1.90
CA GLN A 16 -13.74 18.37 3.01
C GLN A 16 -13.37 16.91 2.71
N ALA A 17 -13.68 16.40 1.52
CA ALA A 17 -13.29 15.04 1.11
C ALA A 17 -11.76 14.88 1.08
N ALA A 18 -11.04 15.89 0.60
CA ALA A 18 -9.57 15.88 0.56
C ALA A 18 -8.97 15.88 1.98
N ALA A 19 -9.46 16.74 2.87
CA ALA A 19 -9.01 16.80 4.26
C ALA A 19 -9.28 15.49 5.01
N LEU A 20 -10.48 14.93 4.83
CA LEU A 20 -10.88 13.64 5.41
C LEU A 20 -9.96 12.52 4.89
N ALA A 21 -9.72 12.46 3.57
CA ALA A 21 -8.86 11.45 2.98
C ALA A 21 -7.43 11.52 3.51
N VAL A 22 -6.82 12.71 3.52
CA VAL A 22 -5.44 12.90 3.99
C VAL A 22 -5.31 12.48 5.45
N TYR A 23 -6.20 12.97 6.33
CA TYR A 23 -6.16 12.64 7.74
C TYR A 23 -6.37 11.14 7.99
N SER A 24 -7.41 10.55 7.38
CA SER A 24 -7.75 9.14 7.59
C SER A 24 -6.69 8.20 7.04
N LEU A 25 -6.12 8.48 5.85
CA LEU A 25 -5.04 7.67 5.28
C LEU A 25 -3.74 7.81 6.07
N ALA A 26 -3.42 8.99 6.60
CA ALA A 26 -2.25 9.17 7.46
C ALA A 26 -2.40 8.40 8.77
N SER A 27 -3.58 8.49 9.41
CA SER A 27 -3.92 7.75 10.63
C SER A 27 -3.86 6.23 10.40
N TYR A 28 -4.46 5.77 9.31
CA TYR A 28 -4.43 4.38 8.88
C TYR A 28 -3.00 3.84 8.73
N LEU A 29 -2.13 4.56 8.01
CA LEU A 29 -0.75 4.13 7.84
C LEU A 29 0.04 4.14 9.16
N ALA A 30 -0.15 5.18 9.97
CA ALA A 30 0.47 5.23 11.29
C ALA A 30 0.08 4.01 12.14
N THR A 31 -1.20 3.62 12.10
CA THR A 31 -1.70 2.44 12.79
C THR A 31 -1.12 1.15 12.22
N ALA A 32 -1.14 0.97 10.91
CA ALA A 32 -0.61 -0.21 10.25
C ALA A 32 0.87 -0.42 10.58
N PHE A 33 1.69 0.63 10.49
CA PHE A 33 3.12 0.56 10.81
C PHE A 33 3.38 0.40 12.32
N ALA A 34 2.63 1.08 13.20
CA ALA A 34 2.82 0.95 14.64
C ALA A 34 2.47 -0.46 15.13
N VAL A 35 1.36 -1.03 14.65
CA VAL A 35 0.95 -2.40 14.96
C VAL A 35 1.97 -3.41 14.42
N ASN A 36 2.41 -3.23 13.18
CA ASN A 36 3.44 -4.09 12.59
C ASN A 36 4.73 -4.04 13.40
N ASN A 37 5.29 -2.86 13.64
CA ASN A 37 6.54 -2.70 14.38
C ASN A 37 6.44 -3.21 15.83
N PHE A 38 5.27 -3.06 16.46
CA PHE A 38 5.06 -3.55 17.83
C PHE A 38 5.13 -5.08 17.90
N PHE A 39 4.42 -5.77 17.01
CA PHE A 39 4.40 -7.23 17.01
C PHE A 39 5.66 -7.85 16.39
N ASP A 40 6.44 -7.08 15.63
CA ASP A 40 7.69 -7.52 15.02
C ASP A 40 8.94 -7.19 15.83
N ALA A 41 8.81 -6.52 16.97
CA ALA A 41 9.96 -6.04 17.72
C ALA A 41 10.99 -7.15 18.02
N GLU A 42 10.54 -8.34 18.37
CA GLU A 42 11.43 -9.48 18.65
C GLU A 42 12.14 -10.00 17.40
N SER A 43 11.41 -10.19 16.31
CA SER A 43 11.98 -10.65 15.03
C SER A 43 12.87 -9.60 14.38
N ASP A 44 12.48 -8.32 14.45
CA ASP A 44 13.26 -7.21 13.88
C ASP A 44 14.56 -6.97 14.67
N ALA A 45 14.61 -7.32 15.95
CA ALA A 45 15.85 -7.26 16.73
C ALA A 45 16.95 -8.20 16.19
N LEU A 46 16.57 -9.24 15.44
CA LEU A 46 17.51 -10.17 14.79
C LEU A 46 18.10 -9.61 13.49
N ASN A 47 17.49 -8.56 12.93
CA ASN A 47 17.91 -7.96 11.66
C ASN A 47 18.55 -6.57 11.89
N PRO A 48 19.89 -6.44 11.79
CA PRO A 48 20.60 -5.18 12.06
C PRO A 48 20.25 -4.07 11.05
N LEU A 49 19.63 -4.40 9.93
CA LEU A 49 19.19 -3.44 8.92
C LEU A 49 17.81 -2.84 9.22
N LYS A 50 17.05 -3.43 10.15
CA LYS A 50 15.73 -2.94 10.54
C LYS A 50 15.84 -1.79 11.55
N ASN A 51 15.05 -0.76 11.29
CA ASN A 51 14.97 0.41 12.18
C ASN A 51 13.61 0.42 12.89
N ASN A 52 13.35 -0.60 13.72
CA ASN A 52 12.11 -0.68 14.47
C ASN A 52 12.20 0.18 15.75
N PRO A 53 11.30 1.18 15.93
CA PRO A 53 11.32 2.06 17.09
C PRO A 53 11.09 1.33 18.43
N PHE A 54 10.33 0.22 18.43
CA PHE A 54 10.08 -0.57 19.65
C PHE A 54 11.32 -1.35 20.10
N VAL A 55 12.17 -1.80 19.17
CA VAL A 55 13.50 -2.35 19.49
C VAL A 55 14.38 -1.28 20.16
N LYS A 56 14.21 -0.01 19.79
CA LYS A 56 14.96 1.14 20.34
C LYS A 56 14.37 1.74 21.61
N GLY A 57 13.37 1.09 22.21
CA GLY A 57 12.81 1.52 23.50
C GLY A 57 11.58 2.42 23.41
N CYS A 58 10.92 2.51 22.25
CA CYS A 58 9.62 3.17 22.14
C CYS A 58 8.60 2.44 23.04
N GLY A 59 7.94 3.19 23.93
CA GLY A 59 7.01 2.63 24.91
C GLY A 59 5.69 2.19 24.27
N LYS A 60 4.99 1.24 24.93
CA LYS A 60 3.64 0.77 24.53
C LYS A 60 2.61 1.90 24.43
N SER A 61 2.82 3.02 25.12
CA SER A 61 2.00 4.23 25.05
C SER A 61 1.89 4.80 23.63
N ALA A 62 2.91 4.61 22.79
CA ALA A 62 2.86 5.03 21.39
C ALA A 62 1.79 4.26 20.59
N VAL A 63 1.63 2.96 20.85
CA VAL A 63 0.56 2.16 20.22
C VAL A 63 -0.80 2.65 20.67
N HIS A 64 -0.99 2.91 21.97
CA HIS A 64 -2.26 3.42 22.49
C HIS A 64 -2.62 4.79 21.87
N LEU A 65 -1.64 5.69 21.74
CA LEU A 65 -1.87 7.00 21.12
C LEU A 65 -2.28 6.86 19.65
N VAL A 66 -1.57 6.03 18.90
CA VAL A 66 -1.89 5.80 17.48
C VAL A 66 -3.25 5.13 17.33
N THR A 67 -3.60 4.17 18.19
CA THR A 67 -4.92 3.50 18.18
C THR A 67 -6.03 4.48 18.54
N ALA A 68 -5.83 5.36 19.52
CA ALA A 68 -6.80 6.40 19.86
C ALA A 68 -7.01 7.38 18.69
N ASN A 69 -5.92 7.82 18.05
CA ASN A 69 -6.02 8.64 16.84
C ASN A 69 -6.75 7.92 15.69
N GLN A 70 -6.52 6.61 15.53
CA GLN A 70 -7.23 5.79 14.56
C GLN A 70 -8.74 5.70 14.86
N ALA A 71 -9.11 5.60 16.13
CA ALA A 71 -10.52 5.63 16.52
C ALA A 71 -11.19 6.96 16.15
N VAL A 72 -10.50 8.09 16.36
CA VAL A 72 -10.99 9.41 15.93
C VAL A 72 -11.15 9.45 14.40
N ALA A 73 -10.15 8.98 13.64
CA ALA A 73 -10.24 8.93 12.19
C ALA A 73 -11.42 8.06 11.72
N PHE A 74 -11.63 6.92 12.37
CA PHE A 74 -12.75 6.02 12.07
C PHE A 74 -14.12 6.69 12.33
N LEU A 75 -14.27 7.39 13.45
CA LEU A 75 -15.50 8.13 13.78
C LEU A 75 -15.77 9.26 12.77
N LEU A 76 -14.73 9.98 12.33
CA LEU A 76 -14.86 11.01 11.30
C LEU A 76 -15.29 10.41 9.95
N VAL A 77 -14.69 9.30 9.54
CA VAL A 77 -15.10 8.59 8.32
C VAL A 77 -16.53 8.09 8.44
N ALA A 78 -16.92 7.52 9.57
CA ALA A 78 -18.28 7.04 9.81
C ALA A 78 -19.34 8.16 9.79
N ALA A 79 -18.96 9.36 10.25
CA ALA A 79 -19.87 10.50 10.30
C ALA A 79 -19.98 11.28 8.98
N CYS A 80 -18.89 11.30 8.18
CA CYS A 80 -18.76 12.23 7.05
C CYS A 80 -18.63 11.56 5.68
N ALA A 81 -18.27 10.25 5.62
CA ALA A 81 -18.03 9.58 4.36
C ALA A 81 -19.24 8.77 3.87
N PRO A 82 -19.36 8.57 2.55
CA PRO A 82 -20.33 7.62 1.98
C PRO A 82 -20.08 6.19 2.49
N THR A 83 -21.15 5.37 2.55
CA THR A 83 -21.08 3.99 3.03
C THR A 83 -20.00 3.15 2.32
N PRO A 84 -19.79 3.21 0.98
CA PRO A 84 -18.73 2.45 0.32
C PRO A 84 -17.33 2.85 0.81
N SER A 85 -17.08 4.16 1.07
CA SER A 85 -15.82 4.63 1.64
C SER A 85 -15.60 4.08 3.05
N LEU A 86 -16.63 4.15 3.91
CA LEU A 86 -16.57 3.59 5.26
C LEU A 86 -16.24 2.08 5.22
N ALA A 87 -16.91 1.34 4.34
CA ALA A 87 -16.68 -0.11 4.20
C ALA A 87 -15.24 -0.41 3.76
N ALA A 88 -14.72 0.30 2.75
CA ALA A 88 -13.35 0.14 2.28
C ALA A 88 -12.32 0.51 3.36
N TYR A 89 -12.55 1.61 4.08
CA TYR A 89 -11.68 2.05 5.18
C TYR A 89 -11.68 1.05 6.34
N ALA A 90 -12.84 0.60 6.78
CA ALA A 90 -12.98 -0.39 7.84
C ALA A 90 -12.26 -1.69 7.48
N ALA A 91 -12.48 -2.20 6.26
CA ALA A 91 -11.82 -3.40 5.76
C ALA A 91 -10.29 -3.23 5.71
N ALA A 92 -9.79 -2.06 5.26
CA ALA A 92 -8.36 -1.78 5.21
C ALA A 92 -7.74 -1.80 6.61
N VAL A 93 -8.36 -1.11 7.58
CA VAL A 93 -7.87 -1.06 8.97
C VAL A 93 -7.87 -2.44 9.62
N LEU A 94 -8.98 -3.17 9.50
CA LEU A 94 -9.12 -4.52 10.07
C LEU A 94 -8.09 -5.48 9.47
N LEU A 95 -7.91 -5.44 8.16
CA LEU A 95 -6.96 -6.32 7.48
C LEU A 95 -5.51 -5.94 7.80
N ALA A 96 -5.18 -4.65 7.93
CA ALA A 96 -3.85 -4.19 8.34
C ALA A 96 -3.50 -4.64 9.77
N VAL A 97 -4.46 -4.60 10.69
CA VAL A 97 -4.28 -5.12 12.06
C VAL A 97 -4.13 -6.64 12.03
N ALA A 98 -5.02 -7.36 11.34
CA ALA A 98 -4.98 -8.82 11.23
C ALA A 98 -3.71 -9.33 10.53
N TYR A 99 -3.10 -8.52 9.68
CA TYR A 99 -1.83 -8.82 9.02
C TYR A 99 -0.72 -9.10 10.04
N SER A 100 -0.60 -8.30 11.09
CA SER A 100 0.49 -8.38 12.06
C SER A 100 0.10 -8.93 13.42
N ALA A 101 -1.14 -8.70 13.86
CA ALA A 101 -1.58 -9.00 15.22
C ALA A 101 -2.11 -10.44 15.37
N PRO A 102 -1.81 -11.13 16.51
CA PRO A 102 -2.51 -12.35 16.89
C PRO A 102 -4.02 -12.11 17.07
N PRO A 103 -4.87 -13.11 16.90
CA PRO A 103 -4.54 -14.52 16.59
C PRO A 103 -4.28 -14.78 15.10
N PHE A 104 -4.57 -13.80 14.21
CA PHE A 104 -4.53 -14.02 12.77
C PHE A 104 -3.10 -14.03 12.23
N ARG A 105 -2.31 -12.98 12.49
CA ARG A 105 -0.93 -12.81 12.03
C ARG A 105 -0.72 -13.32 10.60
N LEU A 106 -1.52 -12.79 9.65
CA LEU A 106 -1.61 -13.28 8.27
C LEU A 106 -0.26 -13.26 7.54
N LYS A 107 0.63 -12.35 7.92
CA LYS A 107 1.98 -12.24 7.36
C LYS A 107 2.86 -13.47 7.60
N GLY A 108 2.58 -14.25 8.63
CA GLY A 108 3.30 -15.49 8.95
C GLY A 108 2.83 -16.70 8.14
N ALA A 109 1.85 -16.57 7.26
CA ALA A 109 1.25 -17.64 6.49
C ALA A 109 1.43 -17.43 4.98
N ALA A 110 2.09 -18.39 4.31
CA ALA A 110 2.40 -18.32 2.88
C ALA A 110 1.14 -18.08 2.03
N GLY A 111 1.21 -17.08 1.18
CA GLY A 111 0.10 -16.63 0.33
C GLY A 111 -0.85 -15.65 1.01
N LEU A 112 -1.17 -15.80 2.29
CA LEU A 112 -1.97 -14.83 3.03
C LEU A 112 -1.18 -13.55 3.30
N ASP A 113 0.14 -13.65 3.49
CA ASP A 113 1.08 -12.54 3.56
C ASP A 113 1.00 -11.63 2.32
N LEU A 114 0.95 -12.24 1.13
CA LEU A 114 0.84 -11.51 -0.13
C LEU A 114 -0.58 -10.99 -0.37
N LEU A 115 -1.58 -11.87 -0.25
CA LEU A 115 -2.97 -11.53 -0.54
C LEU A 115 -3.49 -10.40 0.35
N SER A 116 -3.24 -10.49 1.66
CA SER A 116 -3.65 -9.43 2.59
C SER A 116 -2.98 -8.10 2.26
N HIS A 117 -1.68 -8.10 1.92
CA HIS A 117 -0.95 -6.89 1.55
C HIS A 117 -1.51 -6.24 0.27
N ILE A 118 -1.86 -7.02 -0.75
CA ILE A 118 -2.52 -6.53 -1.97
C ILE A 118 -3.76 -5.70 -1.59
N PHE A 119 -4.59 -6.23 -0.72
CA PHE A 119 -5.84 -5.58 -0.36
C PHE A 119 -5.62 -4.40 0.58
N TYR A 120 -5.02 -4.59 1.75
CA TYR A 120 -4.96 -3.52 2.74
C TYR A 120 -4.02 -2.39 2.34
N PHE A 121 -2.98 -2.66 1.56
CA PHE A 121 -2.02 -1.64 1.15
C PHE A 121 -2.33 -1.04 -0.24
N GLY A 122 -2.81 -1.86 -1.19
CA GLY A 122 -3.06 -1.48 -2.57
C GLY A 122 -4.51 -1.08 -2.83
N VAL A 123 -5.40 -2.05 -2.81
CA VAL A 123 -6.76 -1.96 -3.36
C VAL A 123 -7.70 -1.15 -2.46
N LEU A 124 -7.79 -1.49 -1.17
CA LEU A 124 -8.77 -0.87 -0.26
C LEU A 124 -8.51 0.62 0.01
N PRO A 125 -7.25 1.09 0.23
CA PRO A 125 -6.99 2.53 0.33
C PRO A 125 -7.38 3.29 -0.93
N PHE A 126 -7.17 2.71 -2.12
CA PHE A 126 -7.60 3.31 -3.37
C PHE A 126 -9.12 3.43 -3.44
N TYR A 127 -9.86 2.34 -3.17
CA TYR A 127 -11.32 2.37 -3.18
C TYR A 127 -11.92 3.29 -2.12
N PHE A 128 -11.29 3.42 -0.96
CA PHE A 128 -11.66 4.44 0.03
C PHE A 128 -11.66 5.84 -0.59
N GLY A 129 -10.57 6.21 -1.27
CA GLY A 129 -10.46 7.50 -1.94
C GLY A 129 -11.44 7.67 -3.10
N ALA A 130 -11.57 6.66 -3.96
CA ALA A 130 -12.49 6.69 -5.10
C ALA A 130 -13.96 6.84 -4.69
N ALA A 131 -14.35 6.15 -3.62
CA ALA A 131 -15.71 6.21 -3.09
C ALA A 131 -16.04 7.57 -2.41
N LEU A 132 -15.04 8.30 -1.91
CA LEU A 132 -15.26 9.67 -1.40
C LEU A 132 -15.72 10.65 -2.48
N VAL A 133 -15.46 10.33 -3.75
CA VAL A 133 -15.83 11.16 -4.91
C VAL A 133 -16.84 10.46 -5.84
N GLY A 134 -17.41 9.32 -5.42
CA GLY A 134 -18.42 8.57 -6.17
C GLY A 134 -17.89 7.91 -7.44
N ALA A 135 -16.59 7.60 -7.50
CA ALA A 135 -15.93 7.02 -8.68
C ALA A 135 -15.62 5.52 -8.55
N GLU A 136 -15.99 4.87 -7.44
CA GLU A 136 -15.62 3.50 -7.11
C GLU A 136 -16.14 2.44 -8.07
N THR A 137 -17.25 2.71 -8.77
CA THR A 137 -17.86 1.79 -9.73
C THR A 137 -17.39 2.01 -11.17
N SER A 138 -16.52 2.99 -11.40
CA SER A 138 -16.04 3.29 -12.75
C SER A 138 -15.07 2.20 -13.26
N LEU A 139 -15.08 1.97 -14.56
CA LEU A 139 -14.17 1.02 -15.22
C LEU A 139 -12.71 1.46 -15.02
N THR A 140 -12.45 2.76 -15.05
CA THR A 140 -11.12 3.34 -14.79
C THR A 140 -10.66 3.03 -13.37
N ALA A 141 -11.55 3.16 -12.35
CA ALA A 141 -11.24 2.81 -10.98
C ALA A 141 -10.91 1.32 -10.85
N PHE A 142 -11.66 0.43 -11.52
CA PHE A 142 -11.38 -1.00 -11.52
C PHE A 142 -9.98 -1.32 -12.09
N TYR A 143 -9.63 -0.76 -13.25
CA TYR A 143 -8.30 -0.97 -13.84
C TYR A 143 -7.19 -0.38 -12.98
N THR A 144 -7.38 0.84 -12.45
CA THR A 144 -6.40 1.46 -11.56
C THR A 144 -6.19 0.62 -10.30
N ALA A 145 -7.26 0.16 -9.66
CA ALA A 145 -7.18 -0.71 -8.49
C ALA A 145 -6.44 -2.03 -8.79
N SER A 146 -6.66 -2.62 -9.97
CA SER A 146 -5.97 -3.84 -10.41
C SER A 146 -4.46 -3.61 -10.58
N ILE A 147 -4.07 -2.49 -11.18
CA ILE A 147 -2.66 -2.09 -11.33
C ILE A 147 -2.03 -1.85 -9.96
N LEU A 148 -2.70 -1.13 -9.07
CA LEU A 148 -2.22 -0.85 -7.71
C LEU A 148 -2.15 -2.10 -6.85
N GLY A 149 -3.07 -3.04 -7.02
CA GLY A 149 -3.01 -4.36 -6.38
C GLY A 149 -1.77 -5.16 -6.82
N ALA A 150 -1.50 -5.20 -8.12
CA ALA A 150 -0.30 -5.83 -8.66
C ALA A 150 0.98 -5.12 -8.20
N TYR A 151 0.97 -3.79 -8.16
CA TYR A 151 2.10 -3.01 -7.64
C TYR A 151 2.32 -3.24 -6.14
N SER A 152 1.25 -3.36 -5.37
CA SER A 152 1.32 -3.75 -3.95
C SER A 152 1.91 -5.15 -3.77
N ALA A 153 1.54 -6.11 -4.64
CA ALA A 153 2.14 -7.44 -4.67
C ALA A 153 3.65 -7.39 -4.98
N PHE A 154 4.04 -6.59 -5.97
CA PHE A 154 5.45 -6.37 -6.30
C PHE A 154 6.25 -5.82 -5.12
N LEU A 155 5.72 -4.79 -4.43
CA LEU A 155 6.37 -4.21 -3.26
C LEU A 155 6.51 -5.22 -2.12
N GLN A 156 5.47 -5.99 -1.85
CA GLN A 156 5.48 -7.01 -0.80
C GLN A 156 6.45 -8.13 -1.11
N LEU A 157 6.42 -8.67 -2.31
CA LEU A 157 7.35 -9.74 -2.74
C LEU A 157 8.81 -9.31 -2.67
N ARG A 158 9.11 -8.05 -2.99
CA ARG A 158 10.44 -7.47 -2.83
C ARG A 158 10.87 -7.45 -1.36
N ASN A 159 9.98 -7.02 -0.45
CA ASN A 159 10.24 -7.01 0.98
C ASN A 159 10.45 -8.44 1.52
N LEU A 160 9.57 -9.38 1.17
CA LEU A 160 9.69 -10.78 1.58
C LEU A 160 10.99 -11.44 1.06
N ASN A 161 11.46 -11.05 -0.14
CA ASN A 161 12.75 -11.53 -0.65
C ASN A 161 13.93 -10.99 0.17
N ALA A 162 13.88 -9.71 0.55
CA ALA A 162 14.91 -9.08 1.37
C ALA A 162 14.95 -9.67 2.80
N ASP A 163 13.78 -9.92 3.38
CA ASP A 163 13.64 -10.40 4.76
C ASP A 163 13.72 -11.93 4.89
N ARG A 164 13.71 -12.68 3.79
CA ARG A 164 13.60 -14.16 3.74
C ARG A 164 14.48 -14.90 4.75
N ARG A 165 15.73 -14.44 4.95
CA ARG A 165 16.67 -15.08 5.89
C ARG A 165 16.20 -14.91 7.34
N PHE A 166 15.74 -13.73 7.69
CA PHE A 166 15.30 -13.38 9.05
C PHE A 166 13.94 -13.98 9.35
N ASP A 167 13.00 -13.98 8.39
CA ASP A 167 11.71 -14.65 8.50
C ASP A 167 11.88 -16.13 8.82
N ARG A 168 12.81 -16.81 8.13
CA ARG A 168 13.12 -18.23 8.40
C ARG A 168 13.66 -18.44 9.83
N ILE A 169 14.52 -17.54 10.33
CA ILE A 169 15.05 -17.62 11.69
C ILE A 169 13.94 -17.36 12.72
N ALA A 170 13.03 -16.43 12.43
CA ALA A 170 11.88 -16.11 13.28
C ALA A 170 10.78 -17.18 13.24
N GLY A 171 10.86 -18.16 12.33
CA GLY A 171 9.87 -19.21 12.16
C GLY A 171 8.62 -18.79 11.36
N ASP A 172 8.66 -17.65 10.71
CA ASP A 172 7.59 -17.19 9.83
C ASP A 172 7.60 -17.99 8.51
N ARG A 173 6.41 -18.42 8.09
CA ARG A 173 6.19 -19.23 6.88
C ARG A 173 5.70 -18.35 5.73
N THR A 174 6.48 -17.32 5.42
CA THR A 174 6.15 -16.39 4.33
C THR A 174 6.26 -17.08 2.96
N LEU A 175 5.63 -16.50 1.94
CA LEU A 175 5.62 -17.07 0.60
C LEU A 175 7.04 -17.25 0.04
N PHE A 176 7.98 -16.32 0.32
CA PHE A 176 9.37 -16.46 -0.10
C PHE A 176 10.15 -17.53 0.69
N VAL A 177 9.78 -17.81 1.92
CA VAL A 177 10.39 -18.88 2.72
C VAL A 177 9.97 -20.24 2.17
N GLU A 178 8.66 -20.45 1.97
CA GLU A 178 8.09 -21.74 1.57
C GLU A 178 8.26 -22.02 0.06
N HIS A 179 8.03 -21.03 -0.80
CA HIS A 179 7.97 -21.19 -2.26
C HIS A 179 8.81 -20.15 -3.02
N PRO A 180 10.14 -20.13 -2.86
CA PRO A 180 11.00 -19.06 -3.39
C PRO A 180 10.98 -18.92 -4.91
N GLN A 181 10.80 -20.01 -5.66
CA GLN A 181 10.74 -19.97 -7.12
C GLN A 181 9.43 -19.35 -7.61
N VAL A 182 8.30 -19.76 -7.01
CA VAL A 182 6.99 -19.20 -7.30
C VAL A 182 6.97 -17.70 -6.93
N SER A 183 7.53 -17.34 -5.79
CA SER A 183 7.61 -15.95 -5.33
C SER A 183 8.41 -15.07 -6.30
N ARG A 184 9.53 -15.57 -6.85
CA ARG A 184 10.29 -14.83 -7.87
C ARG A 184 9.49 -14.66 -9.15
N ALA A 185 8.79 -15.70 -9.62
CA ALA A 185 7.94 -15.60 -10.80
C ALA A 185 6.83 -14.57 -10.60
N LEU A 186 6.17 -14.58 -9.43
CA LEU A 186 5.16 -13.60 -9.06
C LEU A 186 5.72 -12.18 -8.94
N LEU A 187 6.94 -12.02 -8.42
CA LEU A 187 7.61 -10.73 -8.32
C LEU A 187 7.79 -10.09 -9.72
N TYR A 188 8.31 -10.85 -10.68
CA TYR A 188 8.49 -10.35 -12.05
C TYR A 188 7.14 -10.14 -12.75
N ALA A 189 6.20 -11.06 -12.59
CA ALA A 189 4.88 -10.95 -13.22
C ALA A 189 4.09 -9.75 -12.70
N SER A 190 4.08 -9.51 -11.38
CA SER A 190 3.38 -8.37 -10.78
C SER A 190 4.03 -7.03 -11.16
N GLY A 191 5.37 -6.96 -11.20
CA GLY A 191 6.08 -5.79 -11.68
C GLY A 191 5.78 -5.50 -13.16
N ALA A 192 5.85 -6.51 -14.02
CA ALA A 192 5.54 -6.38 -15.45
C ALA A 192 4.08 -5.96 -15.68
N PHE A 193 3.13 -6.59 -14.98
CA PHE A 193 1.71 -6.23 -15.06
C PHE A 193 1.47 -4.77 -14.65
N SER A 194 2.12 -4.31 -13.59
CA SER A 194 2.00 -2.94 -13.10
C SER A 194 2.52 -1.93 -14.12
N VAL A 195 3.67 -2.21 -14.73
CA VAL A 195 4.28 -1.36 -15.76
C VAL A 195 3.42 -1.29 -17.01
N VAL A 196 3.05 -2.45 -17.55
CA VAL A 196 2.21 -2.54 -18.76
C VAL A 196 0.84 -1.93 -18.50
N GLY A 197 0.21 -2.25 -17.36
CA GLY A 197 -1.07 -1.69 -16.99
C GLY A 197 -1.04 -0.17 -16.87
N ALA A 198 -0.04 0.40 -16.20
CA ALA A 198 0.13 1.85 -16.09
C ALA A 198 0.36 2.49 -17.46
N ALA A 199 1.18 1.89 -18.31
CA ALA A 199 1.45 2.40 -19.66
C ALA A 199 0.21 2.37 -20.56
N LEU A 200 -0.63 1.34 -20.46
CA LEU A 200 -1.87 1.23 -21.23
C LEU A 200 -2.96 2.18 -20.70
N LEU A 201 -3.05 2.36 -19.38
CA LEU A 201 -4.05 3.23 -18.76
C LEU A 201 -3.71 4.72 -18.97
N THR A 202 -2.43 5.08 -18.94
CA THR A 202 -1.93 6.46 -19.00
C THR A 202 -0.76 6.61 -20.00
N PRO A 203 -0.97 6.34 -21.31
CA PRO A 203 0.14 6.18 -22.26
C PRO A 203 1.01 7.44 -22.40
N LEU A 204 0.41 8.63 -22.40
CA LEU A 204 1.15 9.88 -22.50
C LEU A 204 2.03 10.12 -21.27
N SER A 205 1.46 9.88 -20.08
CA SER A 205 2.19 10.01 -18.82
C SER A 205 3.32 8.99 -18.69
N ALA A 206 3.09 7.75 -19.16
CA ALA A 206 4.11 6.73 -19.23
C ALA A 206 5.25 7.09 -20.18
N ALA A 207 4.94 7.66 -21.34
CA ALA A 207 5.95 8.15 -22.28
C ALA A 207 6.82 9.26 -21.65
N VAL A 208 6.22 10.17 -20.88
CA VAL A 208 6.96 11.22 -20.14
C VAL A 208 7.80 10.62 -19.03
N ALA A 209 7.31 9.60 -18.32
CA ALA A 209 8.01 8.92 -17.23
C ALA A 209 9.18 8.05 -17.71
N LEU A 210 9.10 7.52 -18.93
CA LEU A 210 9.99 6.47 -19.45
C LEU A 210 11.49 6.86 -19.41
N PRO A 211 11.96 8.04 -19.84
CA PRO A 211 13.37 8.39 -19.78
C PRO A 211 13.95 8.36 -18.37
N LEU A 212 13.23 8.93 -17.40
CA LEU A 212 13.63 8.92 -15.99
C LEU A 212 13.67 7.49 -15.46
N SER A 213 12.66 6.69 -15.79
CA SER A 213 12.55 5.31 -15.31
C SER A 213 13.66 4.42 -15.88
N LEU A 214 14.01 4.59 -17.15
CA LEU A 214 15.14 3.88 -17.77
C LEU A 214 16.47 4.28 -17.11
N PHE A 215 16.67 5.58 -16.83
CA PHE A 215 17.87 6.04 -16.13
C PHE A 215 17.97 5.45 -14.72
N LEU A 216 16.88 5.47 -13.95
CA LEU A 216 16.84 4.91 -12.59
C LEU A 216 17.02 3.38 -12.62
N GLY A 217 16.40 2.69 -13.57
CA GLY A 217 16.58 1.25 -13.75
C GLY A 217 18.02 0.86 -14.09
N TRP A 218 18.65 1.64 -14.95
CA TRP A 218 20.07 1.43 -15.28
C TRP A 218 21.02 1.66 -14.11
N LYS A 219 20.78 2.70 -13.31
CA LYS A 219 21.65 3.07 -12.18
C LYS A 219 21.39 2.27 -10.90
N LEU A 220 20.12 1.97 -10.61
CA LEU A 220 19.69 1.48 -9.31
C LEU A 220 18.96 0.13 -9.36
N GLY A 221 18.80 -0.44 -10.55
CA GLY A 221 18.18 -1.74 -10.77
C GLY A 221 16.73 -1.67 -11.26
N TRP A 222 16.26 -2.77 -11.86
CA TRP A 222 14.94 -2.88 -12.51
C TRP A 222 13.77 -2.55 -11.57
N GLU A 223 13.91 -2.78 -10.28
CA GLU A 223 12.88 -2.46 -9.30
C GLU A 223 12.60 -0.95 -9.25
N ARG A 224 13.64 -0.13 -9.38
CA ARG A 224 13.50 1.33 -9.46
C ARG A 224 12.90 1.81 -10.77
N PHE A 225 13.11 1.06 -11.85
CA PHE A 225 12.39 1.28 -13.09
C PHE A 225 10.88 1.07 -12.89
N VAL A 226 10.47 -0.03 -12.27
CA VAL A 226 9.05 -0.32 -11.97
C VAL A 226 8.48 0.77 -11.07
N ASP A 227 9.15 1.06 -9.93
CA ASP A 227 8.70 2.06 -8.97
C ASP A 227 8.45 3.42 -9.63
N SER A 228 9.42 3.92 -10.41
CA SER A 228 9.32 5.24 -11.02
C SER A 228 8.30 5.30 -12.15
N LEU A 229 8.25 4.29 -13.01
CA LEU A 229 7.31 4.27 -14.12
C LEU A 229 5.85 4.23 -13.61
N VAL A 230 5.54 3.31 -12.70
CA VAL A 230 4.19 3.19 -12.16
C VAL A 230 3.79 4.44 -11.38
N ALA A 231 4.66 4.92 -10.48
CA ALA A 231 4.35 6.08 -9.65
C ALA A 231 4.13 7.35 -10.49
N VAL A 232 5.03 7.66 -11.42
CA VAL A 232 4.93 8.87 -12.24
C VAL A 232 3.77 8.78 -13.22
N SER A 233 3.62 7.64 -13.92
CA SER A 233 2.55 7.45 -14.90
C SER A 233 1.15 7.63 -14.30
N LEU A 234 0.90 7.06 -13.12
CA LEU A 234 -0.40 7.17 -12.47
C LEU A 234 -0.60 8.53 -11.77
N SER A 235 0.47 9.22 -11.36
CA SER A 235 0.37 10.51 -10.66
C SER A 235 0.19 11.70 -11.58
N LEU A 236 0.78 11.69 -12.79
CA LEU A 236 0.71 12.83 -13.70
C LEU A 236 -0.72 13.23 -14.09
N PRO A 237 -1.63 12.31 -14.48
CA PRO A 237 -3.02 12.66 -14.75
C PRO A 237 -3.73 13.26 -13.54
N ALA A 238 -3.44 12.73 -12.36
CA ALA A 238 -4.00 13.21 -11.09
C ALA A 238 -3.56 14.66 -10.79
N VAL A 239 -2.28 14.97 -11.01
CA VAL A 239 -1.75 16.34 -10.87
C VAL A 239 -2.38 17.28 -11.91
N ALA A 240 -2.57 16.83 -13.16
CA ALA A 240 -3.21 17.62 -14.19
C ALA A 240 -4.65 18.00 -13.82
N VAL A 241 -5.42 17.07 -13.22
CA VAL A 241 -6.77 17.36 -12.70
C VAL A 241 -6.72 18.43 -11.60
N LEU A 242 -5.76 18.36 -10.67
CA LEU A 242 -5.62 19.37 -9.61
C LEU A 242 -5.23 20.75 -10.14
N CYS A 243 -4.45 20.79 -11.21
CA CYS A 243 -4.03 22.04 -11.87
C CYS A 243 -5.08 22.61 -12.84
N GLY A 244 -6.23 21.96 -13.00
CA GLY A 244 -7.32 22.43 -13.85
C GLY A 244 -7.07 22.24 -15.36
N PHE A 245 -6.20 21.33 -15.76
CA PHE A 245 -5.94 20.99 -17.16
C PHE A 245 -6.94 20.00 -17.78
N TYR A 246 -7.98 19.59 -17.04
CA TYR A 246 -9.07 18.72 -17.48
C TYR A 246 -10.42 19.20 -16.96
#